data_7e928a58ef4977f95a8a35f071e9e426
#
_entry.id   7e928a58ef4977f95a8a35f071e9e426
#
_cell.length_a   1.000
_cell.length_b   1.000
_cell.length_c   1.000
_cell.angle_alpha   90.00
_cell.angle_beta   90.00
_cell.angle_gamma   90.00
#
_symmetry.space_group_name_H-M   'P 1'
#
loop_
_entity.id
_entity.type
_entity.pdbx_description
1 polymer ?
#
loop_
_entity_poly.entity_id
_entity_poly.type
_entity_poly.pdbx_seq_one_letter_code
_entity_poly.pdbx_strand_id
1 'polypeptide(L)'
;MASQYNPQEIEEKWQSHWENTGIYRAVDGDARPKYYSLVMFPYPSGDLHMGHMRVYTISDVISRHRRMLGYNVLNPMGWDAFGLPAENAAMSRKLHPKSWTDKNIKFMRDEQLKKLGTSYDWSREVTTCDDSYYRWTQWIFLQLYRA
;
A
#
# COMPACT_ATOMS: atom_id res chain seq x y z
N MET A 1 9.30 -28.08 -28.84
CA MET A 1 9.46 -28.28 -27.38
C MET A 1 8.65 -27.19 -26.69
N ALA A 2 7.76 -27.54 -25.77
CA ALA A 2 7.06 -26.52 -24.99
C ALA A 2 8.10 -25.74 -24.17
N SER A 3 8.06 -24.41 -24.19
CA SER A 3 8.95 -23.59 -23.37
C SER A 3 8.69 -23.91 -21.90
N GLN A 4 9.74 -24.17 -21.15
CA GLN A 4 9.63 -24.40 -19.72
C GLN A 4 9.05 -23.15 -19.06
N TYR A 5 8.06 -23.33 -18.18
CA TYR A 5 7.47 -22.22 -17.44
C TYR A 5 8.53 -21.53 -16.58
N ASN A 6 8.74 -20.24 -16.83
CA ASN A 6 9.68 -19.40 -16.06
C ASN A 6 8.86 -18.35 -15.29
N PRO A 7 8.59 -18.54 -13.99
CA PRO A 7 7.77 -17.62 -13.21
C PRO A 7 8.37 -16.21 -13.16
N GLN A 8 9.69 -16.08 -13.04
CA GLN A 8 10.36 -14.77 -12.91
C GLN A 8 10.11 -13.86 -14.11
N GLU A 9 10.27 -14.38 -15.33
CA GLU A 9 10.01 -13.62 -16.55
C GLU A 9 8.53 -13.27 -16.72
N ILE A 10 7.64 -14.20 -16.35
CA ILE A 10 6.20 -14.01 -16.48
C ILE A 10 5.69 -13.00 -15.46
N GLU A 11 6.16 -13.07 -14.23
CA GLU A 11 5.77 -12.16 -13.15
C GLU A 11 6.23 -10.72 -13.46
N GLU A 12 7.48 -10.52 -13.86
CA GLU A 12 8.00 -9.21 -14.23
C GLU A 12 7.24 -8.60 -15.41
N LYS A 13 6.96 -9.40 -16.44
CA LYS A 13 6.19 -8.98 -17.60
C LYS A 13 4.80 -8.47 -17.20
N TRP A 14 4.08 -9.23 -16.37
CA TRP A 14 2.72 -8.87 -16.01
C TRP A 14 2.64 -7.75 -14.98
N GLN A 15 3.54 -7.69 -14.02
CA GLN A 15 3.64 -6.57 -13.07
C GLN A 15 3.88 -5.26 -13.81
N SER A 16 4.83 -5.24 -14.74
CA SER A 16 5.09 -4.07 -15.59
C SER A 16 3.89 -3.69 -16.45
N HIS A 17 3.20 -4.67 -17.01
CA HIS A 17 1.99 -4.42 -17.80
C HIS A 17 0.88 -3.78 -16.95
N TRP A 18 0.61 -4.30 -15.76
CA TRP A 18 -0.42 -3.77 -14.86
C TRP A 18 -0.10 -2.34 -14.39
N GLU A 19 1.16 -2.06 -14.10
CA GLU A 19 1.59 -0.71 -13.69
C GLU A 19 1.43 0.29 -14.84
N ASN A 20 1.91 -0.06 -16.03
CA ASN A 20 1.86 0.80 -17.21
C ASN A 20 0.42 1.08 -17.70
N THR A 21 -0.45 0.08 -17.64
CA THR A 21 -1.85 0.22 -18.06
C THR A 21 -2.75 0.85 -16.99
N GLY A 22 -2.30 0.88 -15.73
CA GLY A 22 -3.08 1.38 -14.61
C GLY A 22 -4.38 0.59 -14.37
N ILE A 23 -4.39 -0.71 -14.69
CA ILE A 23 -5.60 -1.56 -14.62
C ILE A 23 -6.21 -1.62 -13.22
N TYR A 24 -5.43 -1.31 -12.19
CA TYR A 24 -5.88 -1.34 -10.79
C TYR A 24 -6.28 0.04 -10.24
N ARG A 25 -6.20 1.09 -11.05
CA ARG A 25 -6.59 2.44 -10.62
C ARG A 25 -8.10 2.55 -10.46
N ALA A 26 -8.52 3.12 -9.35
CA ALA A 26 -9.90 3.56 -9.15
C ALA A 26 -10.15 4.87 -9.91
N VAL A 27 -11.31 4.99 -10.51
CA VAL A 27 -11.69 6.18 -11.29
C VAL A 27 -12.74 6.98 -10.52
N ASP A 28 -12.43 8.25 -10.23
CA ASP A 28 -13.38 9.14 -9.56
C ASP A 28 -14.54 9.49 -10.50
N GLY A 29 -15.75 9.48 -9.96
CA GLY A 29 -16.96 9.77 -10.77
C GLY A 29 -17.43 8.67 -11.71
N ASP A 30 -16.77 7.50 -11.72
CA ASP A 30 -17.18 6.35 -12.53
C ASP A 30 -18.58 5.87 -12.15
N ALA A 31 -19.39 5.54 -13.17
CA ALA A 31 -20.77 5.07 -13.01
C ALA A 31 -20.88 3.61 -12.51
N ARG A 32 -19.81 2.84 -12.58
CA ARG A 32 -19.78 1.46 -12.08
C ARG A 32 -20.03 1.40 -10.57
N PRO A 33 -20.60 0.29 -10.06
CA PRO A 33 -20.74 0.09 -8.62
C PRO A 33 -19.37 0.22 -7.93
N LYS A 34 -19.32 0.94 -6.82
CA LYS A 34 -18.09 1.18 -6.05
C LYS A 34 -17.83 0.04 -5.08
N TYR A 35 -16.58 -0.35 -4.95
CA TYR A 35 -16.12 -1.27 -3.92
C TYR A 35 -14.84 -0.74 -3.28
N TYR A 36 -14.86 -0.56 -1.96
CA TYR A 36 -13.69 -0.15 -1.20
C TYR A 36 -13.11 -1.36 -0.45
N SER A 37 -11.90 -1.73 -0.81
CA SER A 37 -11.14 -2.81 -0.17
C SER A 37 -10.06 -2.20 0.71
N LEU A 38 -10.32 -2.15 2.01
CA LEU A 38 -9.37 -1.62 2.99
C LEU A 38 -8.67 -2.76 3.72
N VAL A 39 -7.35 -2.71 3.74
CA VAL A 39 -6.51 -3.52 4.61
C VAL A 39 -5.76 -2.64 5.58
N MET A 40 -5.32 -3.22 6.69
CA MET A 40 -4.50 -2.53 7.67
C MET A 40 -3.13 -2.20 7.08
N PHE A 41 -2.71 -0.94 7.15
CA PHE A 41 -1.41 -0.49 6.68
C PHE A 41 -0.30 -1.03 7.57
N PRO A 42 0.84 -1.46 7.02
CA PRO A 42 1.96 -1.91 7.83
C PRO A 42 2.71 -0.74 8.47
N TYR A 43 3.35 -1.01 9.61
CA TYR A 43 4.35 -0.11 10.18
C TYR A 43 5.65 -0.21 9.38
N PRO A 44 6.25 0.89 8.91
CA PRO A 44 7.53 0.87 8.20
C PRO A 44 8.72 0.80 9.18
N SER A 45 8.65 -0.05 10.20
CA SER A 45 9.68 -0.24 11.22
C SER A 45 10.58 -1.45 10.98
N GLY A 46 10.24 -2.30 10.01
CA GLY A 46 10.97 -3.51 9.64
C GLY A 46 10.37 -4.17 8.40
N ASP A 47 10.74 -5.40 8.13
CA ASP A 47 10.25 -6.15 6.96
C ASP A 47 8.83 -6.66 7.15
N LEU A 48 8.14 -6.88 6.01
CA LEU A 48 6.88 -7.62 6.01
C LEU A 48 7.12 -9.09 6.40
N HIS A 49 6.13 -9.69 7.01
CA HIS A 49 6.17 -11.10 7.42
C HIS A 49 4.93 -11.85 6.91
N MET A 50 4.89 -13.17 7.10
CA MET A 50 3.81 -14.03 6.61
C MET A 50 2.41 -13.61 7.06
N GLY A 51 2.27 -12.96 8.22
CA GLY A 51 0.99 -12.40 8.68
C GLY A 51 0.46 -11.32 7.74
N HIS A 52 1.33 -10.41 7.30
CA HIS A 52 0.99 -9.40 6.29
C HIS A 52 0.60 -10.04 4.95
N MET A 53 1.42 -11.00 4.49
CA MET A 53 1.14 -11.71 3.24
C MET A 53 -0.23 -12.37 3.24
N ARG A 54 -0.61 -13.04 4.34
CA ARG A 54 -1.93 -13.67 4.48
C ARG A 54 -3.06 -12.65 4.32
N VAL A 55 -3.01 -11.55 5.04
CA VAL A 55 -4.08 -10.53 5.01
C VAL A 55 -4.17 -9.88 3.64
N TYR A 56 -3.03 -9.50 3.07
CA TYR A 56 -2.98 -8.81 1.79
C TYR A 56 -3.42 -9.70 0.63
N THR A 57 -3.06 -10.98 0.63
CA THR A 57 -3.49 -11.94 -0.40
C THR A 57 -5.01 -12.15 -0.37
N ILE A 58 -5.62 -12.28 0.82
CA ILE A 58 -7.08 -12.43 0.94
C ILE A 58 -7.79 -11.20 0.36
N SER A 59 -7.35 -10.02 0.73
CA SER A 59 -7.89 -8.77 0.22
C SER A 59 -7.69 -8.61 -1.29
N ASP A 60 -6.54 -9.02 -1.81
CA ASP A 60 -6.23 -8.96 -3.24
C ASP A 60 -7.16 -9.86 -4.06
N VAL A 61 -7.39 -11.09 -3.60
CA VAL A 61 -8.35 -12.02 -4.24
C VAL A 61 -9.74 -11.41 -4.33
N ILE A 62 -10.23 -10.81 -3.24
CA ILE A 62 -11.54 -10.15 -3.20
C ILE A 62 -11.56 -8.97 -4.17
N SER A 63 -10.52 -8.14 -4.17
CA SER A 63 -10.42 -6.96 -5.04
C SER A 63 -10.42 -7.35 -6.52
N ARG A 64 -9.66 -8.38 -6.91
CA ARG A 64 -9.65 -8.91 -8.29
C ARG A 64 -11.01 -9.47 -8.68
N HIS A 65 -11.62 -10.25 -7.81
CA HIS A 65 -12.96 -10.79 -8.06
C HIS A 65 -13.99 -9.68 -8.27
N ARG A 66 -13.98 -8.64 -7.45
CA ARG A 66 -14.88 -7.49 -7.62
C ARG A 66 -14.65 -6.75 -8.93
N ARG A 67 -13.40 -6.57 -9.36
CA ARG A 67 -13.09 -5.99 -10.68
C ARG A 67 -13.63 -6.84 -11.81
N MET A 68 -13.49 -8.17 -11.73
CA MET A 68 -14.04 -9.09 -12.74
C MET A 68 -15.57 -9.02 -12.81
N LEU A 69 -16.24 -8.69 -11.72
CA LEU A 69 -17.69 -8.43 -11.68
C LEU A 69 -18.08 -7.00 -12.16
N GLY A 70 -17.14 -6.21 -12.65
CA GLY A 70 -17.40 -4.88 -13.19
C GLY A 70 -17.46 -3.76 -12.16
N TYR A 71 -16.97 -3.96 -10.93
CA TYR A 71 -16.91 -2.88 -9.94
C TYR A 71 -15.72 -1.94 -10.20
N ASN A 72 -15.92 -0.66 -9.88
CA ASN A 72 -14.83 0.29 -9.70
C ASN A 72 -14.25 0.08 -8.28
N VAL A 73 -13.08 -0.55 -8.20
CA VAL A 73 -12.49 -1.00 -6.93
C VAL A 73 -11.39 -0.05 -6.49
N LEU A 74 -11.57 0.56 -5.33
CA LEU A 74 -10.51 1.26 -4.61
C LEU A 74 -9.85 0.27 -3.64
N ASN A 75 -8.61 -0.13 -3.94
CA ASN A 75 -7.77 -0.99 -3.11
C ASN A 75 -6.46 -0.24 -2.82
N PRO A 76 -6.47 0.71 -1.86
CA PRO A 76 -5.29 1.52 -1.56
C PRO A 76 -4.32 0.77 -0.68
N MET A 77 -3.05 1.17 -0.73
CA MET A 77 -2.03 0.80 0.24
C MET A 77 -1.48 2.07 0.89
N GLY A 78 -0.96 1.92 2.08
CA GLY A 78 -0.34 3.03 2.81
C GLY A 78 0.64 2.53 3.87
N TRP A 79 1.13 3.48 4.65
CA TRP A 79 2.14 3.27 5.67
C TRP A 79 1.68 3.93 6.97
N ASP A 80 1.51 3.12 8.00
CA ASP A 80 1.27 3.63 9.35
C ASP A 80 2.60 4.04 9.97
N ALA A 81 3.06 5.22 9.56
CA ALA A 81 4.43 5.69 9.71
C ALA A 81 4.58 6.76 10.81
N PHE A 82 3.50 7.16 11.46
CA PHE A 82 3.50 8.19 12.48
C PHE A 82 3.53 7.56 13.89
N GLY A 83 4.51 7.95 14.71
CA GLY A 83 4.56 7.60 16.12
C GLY A 83 5.75 6.76 16.57
N LEU A 84 5.69 6.31 17.82
CA LEU A 84 6.79 5.68 18.55
C LEU A 84 7.44 4.44 17.90
N PRO A 85 6.74 3.55 17.19
CA PRO A 85 7.39 2.39 16.59
C PRO A 85 8.50 2.76 15.60
N ALA A 86 8.23 3.73 14.72
CA ALA A 86 9.21 4.22 13.75
C ALA A 86 10.33 5.02 14.43
N GLU A 87 10.00 5.88 15.39
CA GLU A 87 10.95 6.69 16.15
C GLU A 87 11.91 5.82 16.98
N ASN A 88 11.38 4.87 17.73
CA ASN A 88 12.19 3.96 18.55
C ASN A 88 13.13 3.10 17.69
N ALA A 89 12.64 2.63 16.54
CA ALA A 89 13.46 1.86 15.61
C ALA A 89 14.62 2.69 15.02
N ALA A 90 14.38 3.97 14.75
CA ALA A 90 15.41 4.89 14.27
C ALA A 90 16.42 5.26 15.38
N MET A 91 15.94 5.58 16.57
CA MET A 91 16.78 5.94 17.73
C MET A 91 17.73 4.80 18.11
N SER A 92 17.24 3.57 18.16
CA SER A 92 18.07 2.38 18.47
C SER A 92 19.22 2.18 17.48
N ARG A 93 19.06 2.71 16.25
CA ARG A 93 20.06 2.64 15.17
C ARG A 93 20.86 3.94 14.99
N LYS A 94 20.62 4.94 15.84
CA LYS A 94 21.24 6.27 15.75
C LYS A 94 21.01 6.94 14.39
N LEU A 95 19.81 6.76 13.81
CA LEU A 95 19.40 7.32 12.53
C LEU A 95 18.30 8.37 12.74
N HIS A 96 18.18 9.29 11.79
CA HIS A 96 17.06 10.23 11.80
C HIS A 96 15.75 9.49 11.46
N PRO A 97 14.66 9.65 12.24
CA PRO A 97 13.41 8.92 12.04
C PRO A 97 12.87 8.98 10.61
N LYS A 98 12.85 10.19 10.01
CA LYS A 98 12.37 10.37 8.63
C LYS A 98 13.18 9.53 7.63
N SER A 99 14.50 9.61 7.67
CA SER A 99 15.38 8.88 6.73
C SER A 99 15.21 7.36 6.86
N TRP A 100 15.06 6.88 8.09
CA TRP A 100 14.81 5.47 8.36
C TRP A 100 13.45 5.02 7.81
N THR A 101 12.41 5.78 8.08
CA THR A 101 11.04 5.51 7.63
C THR A 101 10.95 5.52 6.11
N ASP A 102 11.47 6.56 5.45
CA ASP A 102 11.45 6.68 3.98
C ASP A 102 12.17 5.50 3.30
N LYS A 103 13.32 5.07 3.86
CA LYS A 103 14.06 3.91 3.36
C LYS A 103 13.24 2.62 3.47
N ASN A 104 12.60 2.40 4.63
CA ASN A 104 11.79 1.20 4.84
C ASN A 104 10.54 1.19 3.96
N ILE A 105 9.84 2.31 3.83
CA ILE A 105 8.69 2.44 2.92
C ILE A 105 9.11 2.06 1.50
N LYS A 106 10.20 2.63 1.01
CA LYS A 106 10.70 2.31 -0.33
C LYS A 106 10.99 0.83 -0.49
N PHE A 107 11.68 0.22 0.46
CA PHE A 107 12.02 -1.20 0.42
C PHE A 107 10.77 -2.09 0.45
N MET A 108 9.87 -1.85 1.42
CA MET A 108 8.63 -2.64 1.55
C MET A 108 7.73 -2.51 0.32
N ARG A 109 7.64 -1.31 -0.27
CA ARG A 109 6.86 -1.08 -1.48
C ARG A 109 7.46 -1.78 -2.70
N ASP A 110 8.73 -1.49 -2.99
CA ASP A 110 9.35 -1.85 -4.27
C ASP A 110 9.88 -3.29 -4.27
N GLU A 111 10.45 -3.75 -3.13
CA GLU A 111 11.09 -5.07 -3.05
C GLU A 111 10.18 -6.15 -2.43
N GLN A 112 9.09 -5.76 -1.76
CA GLN A 112 8.19 -6.73 -1.14
C GLN A 112 6.78 -6.68 -1.75
N LEU A 113 6.02 -5.59 -1.59
CA LEU A 113 4.61 -5.55 -2.01
C LEU A 113 4.43 -5.57 -3.53
N LYS A 114 5.21 -4.82 -4.28
CA LYS A 114 5.13 -4.83 -5.75
C LYS A 114 5.50 -6.20 -6.31
N LYS A 115 6.50 -6.87 -5.73
CA LYS A 115 6.91 -8.22 -6.16
C LYS A 115 5.90 -9.31 -5.84
N LEU A 116 5.03 -9.10 -4.85
CA LEU A 116 3.86 -9.98 -4.64
C LEU A 116 2.81 -9.85 -5.75
N GLY A 117 2.90 -8.82 -6.58
CA GLY A 117 1.97 -8.58 -7.68
C GLY A 117 0.54 -8.25 -7.22
N THR A 118 0.37 -7.73 -6.02
CA THR A 118 -0.94 -7.33 -5.47
C THR A 118 -1.58 -6.20 -6.26
N SER A 119 -2.90 -6.20 -6.36
CA SER A 119 -3.68 -5.27 -7.17
C SER A 119 -3.97 -3.94 -6.46
N TYR A 120 -2.96 -3.35 -5.83
CA TYR A 120 -3.10 -2.05 -5.19
C TYR A 120 -3.15 -0.91 -6.19
N ASP A 121 -3.93 0.10 -5.86
CA ASP A 121 -3.90 1.39 -6.54
C ASP A 121 -2.80 2.28 -5.94
N TRP A 122 -1.60 2.16 -6.47
CA TRP A 122 -0.44 2.93 -6.01
C TRP A 122 -0.58 4.45 -6.23
N SER A 123 -1.51 4.89 -7.09
CA SER A 123 -1.82 6.32 -7.23
C SER A 123 -2.55 6.90 -6.01
N ARG A 124 -3.06 6.02 -5.15
CA ARG A 124 -3.75 6.35 -3.89
C ARG A 124 -2.94 5.93 -2.66
N GLU A 125 -1.61 5.82 -2.81
CA GLU A 125 -0.71 5.55 -1.70
C GLU A 125 -0.81 6.64 -0.62
N VAL A 126 -0.82 6.22 0.65
CA VAL A 126 -0.98 7.11 1.81
C VAL A 126 0.15 6.89 2.80
N THR A 127 0.73 7.98 3.30
CA THR A 127 1.75 7.94 4.35
C THR A 127 1.30 8.80 5.52
N THR A 128 1.05 8.18 6.68
CA THR A 128 0.41 8.88 7.81
C THR A 128 1.28 9.96 8.45
N CYS A 129 2.59 9.94 8.21
CA CYS A 129 3.52 10.98 8.68
C CYS A 129 3.75 12.13 7.67
N ASP A 130 3.05 12.13 6.53
CA ASP A 130 3.11 13.25 5.59
C ASP A 130 2.23 14.40 6.06
N ASP A 131 2.69 15.64 5.81
CA ASP A 131 1.97 16.86 6.16
C ASP A 131 0.56 16.90 5.59
N SER A 132 0.40 16.41 4.38
CA SER A 132 -0.89 16.30 3.69
C SER A 132 -1.89 15.42 4.43
N TYR A 133 -1.39 14.44 5.20
CA TYR A 133 -2.21 13.53 5.99
C TYR A 133 -2.41 14.04 7.42
N TYR A 134 -1.36 14.27 8.21
CA TYR A 134 -1.50 14.55 9.64
C TYR A 134 -2.10 15.93 9.95
N ARG A 135 -2.10 16.88 9.01
CA ARG A 135 -2.80 18.16 9.16
C ARG A 135 -4.27 17.99 9.54
N TRP A 136 -4.92 16.91 9.09
CA TRP A 136 -6.30 16.63 9.43
C TRP A 136 -6.47 16.15 10.87
N THR A 137 -5.54 15.37 11.37
CA THR A 137 -5.46 14.99 12.78
C THR A 137 -5.29 16.23 13.66
N GLN A 138 -4.40 17.14 13.27
CA GLN A 138 -4.22 18.42 13.95
C GLN A 138 -5.50 19.28 13.91
N TRP A 139 -6.18 19.31 12.78
CA TRP A 139 -7.44 20.03 12.65
C TRP A 139 -8.52 19.47 13.58
N ILE A 140 -8.71 18.15 13.64
CA ILE A 140 -9.65 17.48 14.54
C ILE A 140 -9.30 17.83 16.00
N PHE A 141 -8.03 17.72 16.39
CA PHE A 141 -7.58 18.09 17.73
C PHE A 141 -7.98 19.53 18.08
N LEU A 142 -7.76 20.47 17.18
CA LEU A 142 -8.12 21.88 17.39
C LEU A 142 -9.63 22.09 17.51
N GLN A 143 -10.46 21.31 16.81
CA GLN A 143 -11.93 21.39 16.99
C GLN A 143 -12.30 20.94 18.40
N LEU A 144 -11.76 19.81 18.88
CA LEU A 144 -12.02 19.30 20.23
C LEU A 144 -11.51 20.25 21.31
N TYR A 145 -10.34 20.86 21.11
CA TYR A 145 -9.76 21.81 22.06
C TYR A 145 -10.59 23.09 22.20
N ARG A 146 -11.28 23.52 21.15
CA ARG A 146 -12.09 24.74 21.11
C ARG A 146 -13.53 24.53 21.58
N ALA A 147 -13.99 23.28 21.65
CA ALA A 147 -15.32 22.90 22.13
C ALA A 147 -15.35 22.83 23.66
#